data_dc695abc41050ae9843207ea7d71fe21
#
_entry.id   dc695abc41050ae9843207ea7d71fe21
#
_cell.length_a   1.000
_cell.length_b   1.000
_cell.length_c   1.000
_cell.angle_alpha   90.00
_cell.angle_beta   90.00
_cell.angle_gamma   90.00
#
_symmetry.space_group_name_H-M   'P 1'
#
loop_
_entity.id
_entity.type
_entity.pdbx_description
1 polymer ?
#
loop_
_entity_poly.entity_id
_entity_poly.type
_entity_poly.pdbx_seq_one_letter_code
_entity_poly.pdbx_strand_id
1 'polypeptide(L)'
;MFNNKINSKLFFISLLTLSFSFSSFAQEVEEVVVTATKKEESTQDIAISVEAFTSDMLDSEQIFDLSDLTEVVPGFGYGKGIGSGSSFQMRGIGSYGIGAAVVSSLVTNINGHSVGTGQFVDLGFMDIERVEVLKGPQGTLNGRNSVQGVINLITKRPTSEMGGYVDIESGNFDRTLIKGAINIPISDNISSRVAFMSNQRSGMVHNANTGNDYDDRNDTGIRLSIDWNLSDITDLKLTYSGQKSDDNRPQEEVSFCAQDQFFGCSPYSRGGINQAADTRGHVAGLFGFYSLIDPGTIVNKYGPSLAGGFDTLYLDREPTHYQESEVTNLELTHELNDDVQMIVKYTYSTRDFHQMNDNDGSVSN
;
A
#
# COMPACT_ATOMS: atom_id res chain seq x y z
N MET A 1 -46.74 64.58 -15.70
CA MET A 1 -46.73 63.85 -14.41
C MET A 1 -46.45 62.38 -14.68
N PHE A 2 -45.19 62.01 -14.96
CA PHE A 2 -44.83 60.65 -15.25
C PHE A 2 -43.64 60.24 -14.35
N ASN A 3 -43.96 59.42 -13.44
CA ASN A 3 -43.21 58.27 -12.93
C ASN A 3 -41.78 58.38 -12.30
N ASN A 4 -41.72 58.99 -11.10
CA ASN A 4 -40.54 58.88 -10.23
C ASN A 4 -40.54 57.63 -9.36
N LYS A 5 -41.50 56.68 -9.53
CA LYS A 5 -41.59 55.51 -8.70
C LYS A 5 -40.82 54.29 -9.27
N ILE A 6 -40.42 54.31 -10.53
CA ILE A 6 -39.71 53.20 -11.15
C ILE A 6 -38.20 53.24 -10.80
N ASN A 7 -37.64 54.45 -10.69
CA ASN A 7 -36.21 54.60 -10.43
C ASN A 7 -35.79 54.20 -8.99
N SER A 8 -36.68 54.30 -8.03
CA SER A 8 -36.32 53.89 -6.64
C SER A 8 -36.26 52.38 -6.46
N LYS A 9 -37.10 51.61 -7.16
CA LYS A 9 -37.06 50.13 -7.10
C LYS A 9 -35.85 49.57 -7.87
N LEU A 10 -35.46 50.16 -8.97
CA LEU A 10 -34.25 49.80 -9.72
C LEU A 10 -32.98 50.13 -8.93
N PHE A 11 -32.97 51.23 -8.20
CA PHE A 11 -31.87 51.61 -7.31
C PHE A 11 -31.73 50.67 -6.13
N PHE A 12 -32.81 50.20 -5.52
CA PHE A 12 -32.79 49.21 -4.44
C PHE A 12 -32.39 47.83 -4.94
N ILE A 13 -32.79 47.42 -6.13
CA ILE A 13 -32.35 46.13 -6.71
C ILE A 13 -30.85 46.17 -7.07
N SER A 14 -30.35 47.29 -7.60
CA SER A 14 -28.94 47.51 -7.87
C SER A 14 -28.08 47.54 -6.59
N LEU A 15 -28.61 48.08 -5.49
CA LEU A 15 -27.91 48.12 -4.20
C LEU A 15 -27.89 46.73 -3.51
N LEU A 16 -28.93 45.91 -3.72
CA LEU A 16 -29.00 44.55 -3.17
C LEU A 16 -28.08 43.56 -3.90
N THR A 17 -27.80 43.79 -5.18
CA THR A 17 -26.85 42.99 -5.96
C THR A 17 -25.37 43.29 -5.66
N LEU A 18 -25.08 44.50 -5.16
CA LEU A 18 -23.73 44.90 -4.77
C LEU A 18 -23.30 44.32 -3.40
N SER A 19 -24.26 43.83 -2.59
CA SER A 19 -23.98 43.31 -1.25
C SER A 19 -23.58 41.84 -1.25
N PHE A 20 -23.66 41.11 -2.37
CA PHE A 20 -23.04 39.80 -2.55
C PHE A 20 -21.59 39.96 -3.00
N SER A 21 -20.78 40.60 -2.17
CA SER A 21 -19.34 40.37 -2.19
C SER A 21 -19.12 38.92 -1.77
N PHE A 22 -18.92 38.03 -2.75
CA PHE A 22 -18.34 36.72 -2.49
C PHE A 22 -17.03 36.99 -1.78
N SER A 23 -17.01 36.72 -0.46
CA SER A 23 -15.77 36.45 0.23
C SER A 23 -15.19 35.23 -0.48
N SER A 24 -14.28 35.45 -1.42
CA SER A 24 -13.38 34.42 -1.92
C SER A 24 -12.64 33.97 -0.70
N PHE A 25 -13.09 32.89 -0.07
CA PHE A 25 -12.24 32.14 0.81
C PHE A 25 -11.08 31.68 -0.09
N ALA A 26 -9.98 32.40 -0.05
CA ALA A 26 -8.72 31.86 -0.47
C ALA A 26 -8.53 30.65 0.44
N GLN A 27 -8.77 29.45 -0.08
CA GLN A 27 -8.41 28.22 0.59
C GLN A 27 -6.90 28.34 0.74
N GLU A 28 -6.45 28.52 1.95
CA GLU A 28 -5.03 28.51 2.28
C GLU A 28 -4.56 27.12 1.85
N VAL A 29 -3.77 27.10 0.79
CA VAL A 29 -3.18 25.84 0.31
C VAL A 29 -2.24 25.43 1.40
N GLU A 30 -2.60 24.38 2.14
CA GLU A 30 -1.75 23.82 3.17
C GLU A 30 -0.41 23.45 2.54
N GLU A 31 0.63 24.11 3.01
CA GLU A 31 1.98 23.90 2.51
C GLU A 31 2.47 22.52 3.00
N VAL A 32 2.54 21.57 2.08
CA VAL A 32 3.00 20.22 2.41
C VAL A 32 4.53 20.22 2.48
N VAL A 33 5.06 20.06 3.68
CA VAL A 33 6.50 19.89 3.95
C VAL A 33 6.86 18.41 3.75
N VAL A 34 7.94 18.17 3.01
CA VAL A 34 8.46 16.83 2.73
C VAL A 34 9.92 16.68 3.15
N THR A 35 10.35 15.46 3.36
CA THR A 35 11.73 15.10 3.70
C THR A 35 12.48 14.42 2.55
N ALA A 36 12.01 14.62 1.33
CA ALA A 36 12.50 14.00 0.11
C ALA A 36 14.00 14.20 -0.12
N THR A 37 14.53 15.37 0.23
CA THR A 37 15.95 15.75 0.09
C THR A 37 16.80 15.45 1.32
N LYS A 38 16.25 14.72 2.32
CA LYS A 38 16.81 14.50 3.67
C LYS A 38 16.82 15.76 4.54
N LYS A 39 16.10 16.79 4.10
CA LYS A 39 15.79 18.02 4.85
C LYS A 39 14.30 18.27 4.72
N GLU A 40 13.76 18.98 5.69
CA GLU A 40 12.38 19.47 5.61
C GLU A 40 12.32 20.66 4.67
N GLU A 41 11.64 20.50 3.54
CA GLU A 41 11.49 21.54 2.52
C GLU A 41 10.05 21.51 1.99
N SER A 42 9.58 22.66 1.53
CA SER A 42 8.28 22.73 0.85
C SER A 42 8.30 21.96 -0.47
N THR A 43 7.21 21.28 -0.79
CA THR A 43 7.09 20.59 -2.09
C THR A 43 7.27 21.52 -3.28
N GLN A 44 7.05 22.83 -3.12
CA GLN A 44 7.19 23.82 -4.18
C GLN A 44 8.65 24.26 -4.40
N ASP A 45 9.52 24.10 -3.40
CA ASP A 45 10.93 24.53 -3.45
C ASP A 45 11.86 23.43 -3.95
N ILE A 46 11.36 22.20 -4.06
CA ILE A 46 12.17 21.04 -4.44
C ILE A 46 12.21 20.86 -5.95
N ALA A 47 13.42 20.75 -6.52
CA ALA A 47 13.64 20.50 -7.95
C ALA A 47 13.42 19.02 -8.36
N ILE A 48 12.63 18.27 -7.60
CA ILE A 48 12.33 16.84 -7.81
C ILE A 48 10.81 16.69 -7.95
N SER A 49 10.37 15.81 -8.84
CA SER A 49 8.94 15.46 -8.92
C SER A 49 8.56 14.64 -7.70
N VAL A 50 7.90 15.27 -6.74
CA VAL A 50 7.41 14.66 -5.51
C VAL A 50 5.90 14.84 -5.41
N GLU A 51 5.22 13.81 -4.93
CA GLU A 51 3.83 13.87 -4.49
C GLU A 51 3.78 13.46 -3.03
N ALA A 52 3.03 14.18 -2.24
CA ALA A 52 2.89 13.91 -0.82
C ALA A 52 1.41 13.85 -0.45
N PHE A 53 1.05 12.83 0.30
CA PHE A 53 -0.30 12.55 0.77
C PHE A 53 -0.28 12.59 2.31
N THR A 54 -0.98 13.55 2.90
CA THR A 54 -1.14 13.64 4.36
C THR A 54 -2.08 12.54 4.87
N SER A 55 -2.11 12.29 6.18
CA SER A 55 -3.03 11.32 6.77
C SER A 55 -4.48 11.59 6.41
N ASP A 56 -4.89 12.87 6.37
CA ASP A 56 -6.27 13.26 6.04
C ASP A 56 -6.59 13.00 4.56
N MET A 57 -5.62 13.20 3.66
CA MET A 57 -5.75 12.83 2.24
C MET A 57 -5.84 11.33 2.06
N LEU A 58 -4.98 10.56 2.76
CA LEU A 58 -5.01 9.10 2.70
C LEU A 58 -6.37 8.54 3.18
N ASP A 59 -6.89 9.06 4.27
CA ASP A 59 -8.20 8.65 4.81
C ASP A 59 -9.36 9.06 3.88
N SER A 60 -9.34 10.26 3.30
CA SER A 60 -10.39 10.75 2.40
C SER A 60 -10.43 10.00 1.06
N GLU A 61 -9.28 9.60 0.53
CA GLU A 61 -9.15 8.83 -0.71
C GLU A 61 -9.19 7.31 -0.45
N GLN A 62 -9.37 6.87 0.80
CA GLN A 62 -9.41 5.47 1.21
C GLN A 62 -8.14 4.68 0.83
N ILE A 63 -6.99 5.30 1.01
CA ILE A 63 -5.68 4.70 0.73
C ILE A 63 -5.16 4.04 2.01
N PHE A 64 -5.16 2.73 2.04
CA PHE A 64 -4.82 1.93 3.23
C PHE A 64 -3.48 1.21 3.10
N ASP A 65 -2.99 1.02 1.88
CA ASP A 65 -1.71 0.36 1.61
C ASP A 65 -1.02 0.90 0.36
N LEU A 66 0.12 0.31 -0.01
CA LEU A 66 0.87 0.72 -1.21
C LEU A 66 0.14 0.41 -2.52
N SER A 67 -0.75 -0.57 -2.55
CA SER A 67 -1.48 -0.91 -3.77
C SER A 67 -2.48 0.18 -4.14
N ASP A 68 -3.10 0.80 -3.14
CA ASP A 68 -4.08 1.86 -3.34
C ASP A 68 -3.46 3.13 -3.93
N LEU A 69 -2.16 3.37 -3.71
CA LEU A 69 -1.44 4.48 -4.35
C LEU A 69 -1.46 4.41 -5.88
N THR A 70 -1.76 3.25 -6.48
CA THR A 70 -1.89 3.12 -7.94
C THR A 70 -3.04 3.94 -8.51
N GLU A 71 -4.04 4.23 -7.70
CA GLU A 71 -5.22 4.98 -8.10
C GLU A 71 -4.99 6.49 -8.10
N VAL A 72 -4.08 6.97 -7.24
CA VAL A 72 -3.87 8.40 -7.01
C VAL A 72 -2.51 8.91 -7.47
N VAL A 73 -1.51 8.04 -7.67
CA VAL A 73 -0.17 8.42 -8.13
C VAL A 73 0.00 8.13 -9.63
N PRO A 74 -0.03 9.16 -10.51
CA PRO A 74 0.12 8.95 -11.94
C PRO A 74 1.43 8.27 -12.31
N GLY A 75 1.33 7.16 -13.05
CA GLY A 75 2.47 6.39 -13.52
C GLY A 75 3.08 5.48 -12.46
N PHE A 76 2.48 5.34 -11.31
CA PHE A 76 2.81 4.29 -10.35
C PHE A 76 2.02 3.02 -10.65
N GLY A 77 2.65 1.89 -10.56
CA GLY A 77 2.01 0.58 -10.70
C GLY A 77 2.53 -0.35 -9.61
N TYR A 78 1.62 -1.16 -9.10
CA TYR A 78 1.87 -2.17 -8.11
C TYR A 78 1.38 -3.51 -8.62
N GLY A 79 2.12 -4.57 -8.39
CA GLY A 79 1.71 -5.93 -8.71
C GLY A 79 2.21 -6.88 -7.64
N LYS A 80 1.33 -7.71 -7.12
CA LYS A 80 1.74 -8.86 -6.32
C LYS A 80 2.30 -9.91 -7.27
N GLY A 81 3.54 -10.31 -7.04
CA GLY A 81 4.16 -11.40 -7.80
C GLY A 81 3.88 -12.74 -7.16
N ILE A 82 4.08 -13.81 -7.93
CA ILE A 82 4.12 -15.17 -7.43
C ILE A 82 5.25 -15.29 -6.41
N GLY A 83 4.95 -15.77 -5.24
CA GLY A 83 5.92 -15.82 -4.15
C GLY A 83 6.01 -14.50 -3.39
N SER A 84 7.00 -14.32 -2.60
CA SER A 84 7.13 -13.27 -1.60
C SER A 84 7.43 -11.86 -2.12
N GLY A 85 7.17 -11.53 -3.38
CA GLY A 85 7.60 -10.27 -3.96
C GLY A 85 6.48 -9.38 -4.47
N SER A 86 6.40 -8.16 -3.94
CA SER A 86 5.67 -7.07 -4.59
C SER A 86 6.54 -6.44 -5.68
N SER A 87 5.99 -6.23 -6.84
CA SER A 87 6.64 -5.52 -7.94
C SER A 87 6.10 -4.11 -8.03
N PHE A 88 7.02 -3.17 -8.18
CA PHE A 88 6.67 -1.77 -8.36
C PHE A 88 7.13 -1.30 -9.73
N GLN A 89 6.36 -0.43 -10.34
CA GLN A 89 6.79 0.31 -11.51
C GLN A 89 6.49 1.80 -11.35
N MET A 90 7.36 2.63 -11.88
CA MET A 90 7.21 4.07 -11.91
C MET A 90 7.50 4.58 -13.31
N ARG A 91 6.54 5.33 -13.91
CA ARG A 91 6.66 5.88 -15.25
C ARG A 91 7.02 4.83 -16.33
N GLY A 92 6.45 3.62 -16.21
CA GLY A 92 6.69 2.52 -17.16
C GLY A 92 8.00 1.77 -16.97
N ILE A 93 8.85 2.17 -16.01
CA ILE A 93 10.03 1.42 -15.62
C ILE A 93 9.65 0.54 -14.42
N GLY A 94 9.85 -0.77 -14.54
CA GLY A 94 9.52 -1.73 -13.49
C GLY A 94 10.43 -2.94 -13.54
N SER A 95 10.56 -3.65 -12.42
CA SER A 95 11.15 -4.97 -12.38
C SER A 95 10.07 -5.97 -12.01
N TYR A 96 9.68 -6.79 -12.96
CA TYR A 96 8.90 -7.99 -12.70
C TYR A 96 9.88 -9.11 -12.38
N GLY A 97 9.98 -9.46 -11.13
CA GLY A 97 10.85 -10.53 -10.71
C GLY A 97 10.13 -11.47 -9.78
N ILE A 98 10.27 -12.77 -10.03
CA ILE A 98 9.74 -13.82 -9.20
C ILE A 98 10.82 -14.25 -8.20
N GLY A 99 10.52 -14.17 -6.90
CA GLY A 99 11.35 -14.72 -5.83
C GLY A 99 12.12 -13.71 -4.97
N ALA A 100 12.59 -14.20 -3.83
CA ALA A 100 13.26 -13.41 -2.80
C ALA A 100 14.58 -12.74 -3.21
N ALA A 101 15.16 -13.16 -4.33
CA ALA A 101 16.42 -12.62 -4.86
C ALA A 101 16.21 -11.40 -5.77
N VAL A 102 14.98 -11.07 -6.09
CA VAL A 102 14.69 -9.92 -6.97
C VAL A 102 14.79 -8.64 -6.18
N VAL A 103 15.65 -7.77 -6.67
CA VAL A 103 15.85 -6.45 -6.06
C VAL A 103 14.97 -5.45 -6.78
N SER A 104 14.07 -4.81 -6.06
CA SER A 104 13.27 -3.70 -6.59
C SER A 104 14.19 -2.54 -7.00
N SER A 105 13.86 -1.86 -8.07
CA SER A 105 14.50 -0.61 -8.49
C SER A 105 13.78 0.64 -7.94
N LEU A 106 12.75 0.43 -7.11
CA LEU A 106 12.09 1.43 -6.30
C LEU A 106 12.42 1.13 -4.82
N VAL A 107 12.89 2.14 -4.11
CA VAL A 107 13.23 2.05 -2.68
C VAL A 107 12.03 2.45 -1.84
N THR A 108 11.76 1.69 -0.78
CA THR A 108 10.81 2.07 0.26
C THR A 108 11.57 2.40 1.53
N ASN A 109 11.26 3.55 2.11
CA ASN A 109 11.79 4.00 3.38
C ASN A 109 10.67 4.14 4.40
N ILE A 110 10.99 3.90 5.67
CA ILE A 110 10.15 4.26 6.83
C ILE A 110 10.96 5.24 7.67
N ASN A 111 10.47 6.47 7.83
CA ASN A 111 11.17 7.55 8.54
C ASN A 111 12.59 7.79 8.02
N GLY A 112 12.79 7.68 6.70
CA GLY A 112 14.08 7.84 6.07
C GLY A 112 15.06 6.68 6.27
N HIS A 113 14.62 5.57 6.87
CA HIS A 113 15.37 4.32 6.97
C HIS A 113 14.94 3.37 5.84
N SER A 114 15.88 2.90 5.03
CA SER A 114 15.57 1.98 3.96
C SER A 114 15.21 0.60 4.53
N VAL A 115 14.04 0.11 4.18
CA VAL A 115 13.57 -1.23 4.56
C VAL A 115 13.75 -2.26 3.43
N GLY A 116 14.50 -1.90 2.40
CA GLY A 116 14.87 -2.77 1.30
C GLY A 116 13.76 -2.93 0.27
N THR A 117 13.02 -4.01 0.34
CA THR A 117 11.91 -4.29 -0.58
C THR A 117 10.58 -3.85 0.02
N GLY A 118 9.57 -3.59 -0.82
CA GLY A 118 8.22 -3.23 -0.40
C GLY A 118 7.52 -4.24 0.51
N GLN A 119 8.10 -5.41 0.67
CA GLN A 119 7.56 -6.51 1.47
C GLN A 119 7.38 -6.21 2.96
N PHE A 120 8.13 -5.23 3.50
CA PHE A 120 7.99 -4.80 4.90
C PHE A 120 6.82 -3.81 5.11
N VAL A 121 6.18 -3.38 4.04
CA VAL A 121 5.11 -2.36 4.06
C VAL A 121 3.81 -2.83 3.40
N ASP A 122 3.74 -4.12 3.06
CA ASP A 122 2.57 -4.72 2.39
C ASP A 122 1.37 -4.95 3.33
N LEU A 123 1.54 -4.77 4.64
CA LEU A 123 0.52 -5.09 5.64
C LEU A 123 -0.41 -3.91 5.99
N GLY A 124 -0.32 -2.82 5.22
CA GLY A 124 -1.17 -1.64 5.42
C GLY A 124 -0.52 -0.52 6.24
N PHE A 125 -1.11 0.64 6.12
CA PHE A 125 -0.63 1.87 6.75
C PHE A 125 -1.09 1.94 8.21
N MET A 126 -0.14 1.85 9.13
CA MET A 126 -0.39 1.98 10.56
C MET A 126 0.17 3.30 11.07
N ASP A 127 -0.72 4.20 11.52
CA ASP A 127 -0.36 5.48 12.16
C ASP A 127 0.65 6.29 11.32
N ILE A 128 0.29 6.47 10.03
CA ILE A 128 1.08 7.24 9.06
C ILE A 128 0.72 8.73 9.19
N GLU A 129 1.73 9.58 9.17
CA GLU A 129 1.59 11.03 9.08
C GLU A 129 1.42 11.47 7.63
N ARG A 130 2.28 10.94 6.74
CA ARG A 130 2.22 11.19 5.32
C ARG A 130 2.99 10.15 4.52
N VAL A 131 2.66 10.05 3.24
CA VAL A 131 3.37 9.26 2.24
C VAL A 131 3.96 10.20 1.22
N GLU A 132 5.26 10.11 0.96
CA GLU A 132 5.96 10.89 -0.06
C GLU A 132 6.40 9.97 -1.19
N VAL A 133 6.03 10.30 -2.43
CA VAL A 133 6.39 9.55 -3.63
C VAL A 133 7.31 10.39 -4.51
N LEU A 134 8.58 10.04 -4.55
CA LEU A 134 9.60 10.70 -5.37
C LEU A 134 9.73 9.94 -6.69
N LYS A 135 9.44 10.62 -7.80
CA LYS A 135 9.43 10.02 -9.13
C LYS A 135 10.74 10.28 -9.87
N GLY A 136 11.38 9.19 -10.30
CA GLY A 136 12.62 9.23 -11.06
C GLY A 136 13.87 8.92 -10.22
N PRO A 137 15.08 8.95 -10.82
CA PRO A 137 16.32 8.51 -10.16
C PRO A 137 16.67 9.30 -8.91
N GLN A 138 16.89 8.61 -7.80
CA GLN A 138 17.23 9.17 -6.49
C GLN A 138 18.54 8.60 -5.92
N GLY A 139 19.44 8.12 -6.78
CA GLY A 139 20.65 7.39 -6.37
C GLY A 139 21.61 8.16 -5.48
N THR A 140 21.67 9.49 -5.60
CA THR A 140 22.57 10.34 -4.80
C THR A 140 22.17 10.44 -3.32
N LEU A 141 20.88 10.46 -3.03
CA LEU A 141 20.34 10.63 -1.68
C LEU A 141 19.86 9.32 -1.05
N ASN A 142 19.38 8.37 -1.86
CA ASN A 142 18.78 7.13 -1.40
C ASN A 142 19.58 5.87 -1.79
N GLY A 143 20.76 6.06 -2.40
CA GLY A 143 21.69 4.99 -2.72
C GLY A 143 21.23 4.07 -3.86
N ARG A 144 21.72 2.83 -3.83
CA ARG A 144 21.39 1.83 -4.86
C ARG A 144 19.90 1.51 -4.88
N ASN A 145 19.43 1.01 -6.02
CA ASN A 145 18.06 0.53 -6.24
C ASN A 145 16.96 1.62 -6.27
N SER A 146 17.34 2.90 -6.34
CA SER A 146 16.42 4.03 -6.40
C SER A 146 16.34 4.66 -7.80
N VAL A 147 16.45 3.83 -8.85
CA VAL A 147 16.44 4.29 -10.26
C VAL A 147 15.04 4.72 -10.70
N GLN A 148 14.00 4.06 -10.20
CA GLN A 148 12.61 4.38 -10.53
C GLN A 148 12.07 5.52 -9.67
N GLY A 149 12.48 5.54 -8.42
CA GLY A 149 11.99 6.47 -7.42
C GLY A 149 12.14 5.94 -6.00
N VAL A 150 11.51 6.67 -5.09
CA VAL A 150 11.48 6.34 -3.67
C VAL A 150 10.07 6.58 -3.12
N ILE A 151 9.60 5.69 -2.27
CA ILE A 151 8.42 5.91 -1.44
C ILE A 151 8.91 6.07 0.00
N ASN A 152 8.62 7.21 0.61
CA ASN A 152 8.87 7.46 2.02
C ASN A 152 7.56 7.38 2.79
N LEU A 153 7.47 6.47 3.74
CA LEU A 153 6.40 6.38 4.72
C LEU A 153 6.88 7.11 5.97
N ILE A 154 6.23 8.22 6.29
CA ILE A 154 6.51 8.99 7.50
C ILE A 154 5.44 8.67 8.52
N THR A 155 5.84 8.15 9.67
CA THR A 155 4.92 7.78 10.75
C THR A 155 4.75 8.94 11.73
N LYS A 156 3.58 9.05 12.36
CA LYS A 156 3.37 10.05 13.41
C LYS A 156 4.36 9.85 14.54
N ARG A 157 4.96 10.96 14.98
CA ARG A 157 5.97 10.95 16.04
C ARG A 157 5.35 11.13 17.43
N PRO A 158 6.04 10.69 18.50
CA PRO A 158 5.66 11.01 19.86
C PRO A 158 5.56 12.52 20.09
N THR A 159 4.61 12.92 20.93
CA THR A 159 4.45 14.31 21.38
C THR A 159 4.62 14.41 22.89
N SER A 160 4.90 15.62 23.38
CA SER A 160 5.04 15.93 24.81
C SER A 160 3.69 15.95 25.55
N GLU A 161 2.58 15.84 24.82
CA GLU A 161 1.23 15.83 25.40
C GLU A 161 0.63 14.44 25.35
N MET A 162 -0.07 14.06 26.40
CA MET A 162 -0.84 12.81 26.41
C MET A 162 -2.05 12.95 25.48
N GLY A 163 -2.19 12.04 24.55
CA GLY A 163 -3.27 12.05 23.58
C GLY A 163 -3.30 10.77 22.76
N GLY A 164 -4.36 10.57 21.99
CA GLY A 164 -4.46 9.37 21.16
C GLY A 164 -5.78 9.31 20.41
N TYR A 165 -5.92 8.25 19.62
CA TYR A 165 -7.14 7.95 18.88
C TYR A 165 -7.34 6.45 18.78
N VAL A 166 -8.57 6.05 18.51
CA VAL A 166 -8.96 4.69 18.12
C VAL A 166 -9.99 4.82 17.02
N ASP A 167 -9.72 4.21 15.87
CA ASP A 167 -10.64 4.11 14.75
C ASP A 167 -11.10 2.67 14.61
N ILE A 168 -12.40 2.49 14.39
CA ILE A 168 -13.03 1.17 14.20
C ILE A 168 -13.87 1.25 12.94
N GLU A 169 -13.53 0.42 11.96
CA GLU A 169 -14.27 0.29 10.71
C GLU A 169 -14.87 -1.10 10.62
N SER A 170 -16.10 -1.18 10.11
CA SER A 170 -16.77 -2.44 9.80
C SER A 170 -17.28 -2.41 8.36
N GLY A 171 -17.20 -3.53 7.67
CA GLY A 171 -17.55 -3.61 6.25
C GLY A 171 -18.08 -4.99 5.84
N ASN A 172 -18.24 -5.17 4.55
CA ASN A 172 -18.67 -6.43 3.96
C ASN A 172 -17.69 -7.55 4.27
N PHE A 173 -18.13 -8.79 4.17
CA PHE A 173 -17.35 -10.00 4.48
C PHE A 173 -16.82 -10.01 5.92
N ASP A 174 -17.64 -9.54 6.85
CA ASP A 174 -17.31 -9.43 8.28
C ASP A 174 -15.99 -8.65 8.53
N ARG A 175 -15.67 -7.71 7.63
CA ARG A 175 -14.47 -6.89 7.81
C ARG A 175 -14.55 -6.09 9.08
N THR A 176 -13.50 -6.17 9.87
CA THR A 176 -13.27 -5.35 11.05
C THR A 176 -11.84 -4.85 11.01
N LEU A 177 -11.67 -3.54 10.91
CA LEU A 177 -10.39 -2.86 11.04
C LEU A 177 -10.42 -2.03 12.31
N ILE A 178 -9.45 -2.27 13.19
CA ILE A 178 -9.22 -1.47 14.40
C ILE A 178 -7.80 -0.93 14.30
N LYS A 179 -7.66 0.37 14.34
CA LYS A 179 -6.36 1.06 14.39
C LYS A 179 -6.38 2.13 15.46
N GLY A 180 -5.26 2.40 16.06
CA GLY A 180 -5.17 3.44 17.06
C GLY A 180 -3.76 3.71 17.50
N ALA A 181 -3.60 4.81 18.21
CA ALA A 181 -2.34 5.18 18.82
C ALA A 181 -2.54 6.02 20.08
N ILE A 182 -1.57 5.94 20.97
CA ILE A 182 -1.53 6.73 22.20
C ILE A 182 -0.13 7.34 22.39
N ASN A 183 -0.07 8.63 22.65
CA ASN A 183 1.12 9.34 23.13
C ASN A 183 1.20 9.26 24.66
N ILE A 184 2.36 8.90 25.15
CA ILE A 184 2.64 8.79 26.58
C ILE A 184 3.93 9.58 26.84
N PRO A 185 3.82 10.84 27.33
CA PRO A 185 4.99 11.58 27.78
C PRO A 185 5.55 10.91 29.04
N ILE A 186 6.83 10.53 29.01
CA ILE A 186 7.50 9.86 30.12
C ILE A 186 8.15 10.89 31.04
N SER A 187 8.75 11.92 30.44
CA SER A 187 9.36 13.06 31.13
C SER A 187 9.42 14.26 30.19
N ASP A 188 9.91 15.39 30.65
CA ASP A 188 10.04 16.62 29.84
C ASP A 188 10.93 16.41 28.58
N ASN A 189 11.84 15.45 28.63
CA ASN A 189 12.79 15.16 27.55
C ASN A 189 12.58 13.79 26.91
N ILE A 190 11.58 13.00 27.32
CA ILE A 190 11.27 11.67 26.75
C ILE A 190 9.79 11.57 26.44
N SER A 191 9.48 11.41 25.19
CA SER A 191 8.13 11.13 24.69
C SER A 191 8.05 9.76 24.07
N SER A 192 6.92 9.09 24.23
CA SER A 192 6.68 7.79 23.60
C SER A 192 5.30 7.75 22.92
N ARG A 193 5.21 6.91 21.91
CA ARG A 193 3.98 6.65 21.17
C ARG A 193 3.85 5.16 20.89
N VAL A 194 2.71 4.61 21.20
CA VAL A 194 2.34 3.23 20.86
C VAL A 194 1.21 3.27 19.85
N ALA A 195 1.40 2.64 18.69
CA ALA A 195 0.37 2.47 17.69
C ALA A 195 0.08 0.98 17.50
N PHE A 196 -1.14 0.66 17.12
CA PHE A 196 -1.58 -0.71 16.86
C PHE A 196 -2.58 -0.74 15.71
N MET A 197 -2.66 -1.90 15.06
CA MET A 197 -3.61 -2.21 13.99
C MET A 197 -4.02 -3.67 14.07
N SER A 198 -5.30 -3.94 13.80
CA SER A 198 -5.84 -5.27 13.56
C SER A 198 -6.82 -5.18 12.39
N ASN A 199 -6.58 -5.90 11.30
CA ASN A 199 -7.45 -5.95 10.13
C ASN A 199 -7.86 -7.40 9.90
N GLN A 200 -9.14 -7.68 10.06
CA GLN A 200 -9.73 -8.99 9.86
C GLN A 200 -10.85 -8.90 8.83
N ARG A 201 -10.93 -9.89 7.96
CA ARG A 201 -11.98 -10.02 6.95
C ARG A 201 -12.14 -11.49 6.56
N SER A 202 -13.37 -11.94 6.42
CA SER A 202 -13.69 -13.26 5.88
C SER A 202 -13.30 -13.37 4.39
N GLY A 203 -13.15 -14.59 3.90
CA GLY A 203 -12.83 -14.87 2.50
C GLY A 203 -13.88 -14.31 1.55
N MET A 204 -13.45 -13.83 0.39
CA MET A 204 -14.31 -13.27 -0.66
C MET A 204 -14.48 -14.22 -1.85
N VAL A 205 -13.63 -15.21 -1.96
CA VAL A 205 -13.55 -16.12 -3.10
C VAL A 205 -13.87 -17.53 -2.64
N HIS A 206 -14.90 -18.13 -3.24
CA HIS A 206 -15.37 -19.47 -2.88
C HIS A 206 -14.63 -20.54 -3.64
N ASN A 207 -14.08 -21.54 -2.96
CA ASN A 207 -13.55 -22.74 -3.61
C ASN A 207 -14.63 -23.82 -3.70
N ALA A 208 -15.16 -24.00 -4.90
CA ALA A 208 -16.21 -24.99 -5.14
C ALA A 208 -15.77 -26.46 -4.97
N ASN A 209 -14.47 -26.73 -4.91
CA ASN A 209 -13.94 -28.06 -4.70
C ASN A 209 -13.88 -28.43 -3.20
N THR A 210 -13.45 -27.50 -2.35
CA THR A 210 -13.31 -27.74 -0.91
C THR A 210 -14.50 -27.23 -0.10
N GLY A 211 -15.26 -26.28 -0.63
CA GLY A 211 -16.35 -25.59 0.06
C GLY A 211 -15.89 -24.49 1.01
N ASN A 212 -14.60 -24.15 1.00
CA ASN A 212 -14.03 -23.08 1.83
C ASN A 212 -13.97 -21.76 1.07
N ASP A 213 -13.97 -20.65 1.83
CA ASP A 213 -13.78 -19.32 1.29
C ASP A 213 -12.33 -18.86 1.53
N TYR A 214 -11.72 -18.25 0.52
CA TYR A 214 -10.35 -17.76 0.50
C TYR A 214 -10.29 -16.26 0.25
N ASP A 215 -9.10 -15.73 0.23
CA ASP A 215 -8.80 -14.30 0.19
C ASP A 215 -9.30 -13.57 1.44
N ASP A 216 -9.22 -14.24 2.58
CA ASP A 216 -9.40 -13.61 3.88
C ASP A 216 -8.22 -12.69 4.23
N ARG A 217 -8.35 -11.95 5.32
CA ARG A 217 -7.29 -11.11 5.89
C ARG A 217 -7.26 -11.31 7.40
N ASN A 218 -6.05 -11.44 7.91
CA ASN A 218 -5.79 -11.51 9.34
C ASN A 218 -4.43 -10.85 9.62
N ASP A 219 -4.44 -9.53 9.57
CA ASP A 219 -3.25 -8.70 9.75
C ASP A 219 -3.26 -8.04 11.12
N THR A 220 -2.13 -8.05 11.80
CA THR A 220 -1.92 -7.34 13.07
C THR A 220 -0.61 -6.59 13.04
N GLY A 221 -0.58 -5.45 13.72
CA GLY A 221 0.62 -4.62 13.81
C GLY A 221 0.72 -3.86 15.11
N ILE A 222 1.96 -3.64 15.55
CA ILE A 222 2.29 -2.78 16.66
C ILE A 222 3.52 -1.94 16.32
N ARG A 223 3.52 -0.67 16.76
CA ARG A 223 4.69 0.19 16.70
C ARG A 223 4.91 0.88 18.03
N LEU A 224 6.15 0.85 18.50
CA LEU A 224 6.63 1.63 19.63
C LEU A 224 7.64 2.66 19.11
N SER A 225 7.40 3.94 19.38
CA SER A 225 8.30 5.03 19.06
C SER A 225 8.69 5.76 20.34
N ILE A 226 9.96 6.11 20.48
CA ILE A 226 10.52 6.87 21.59
C ILE A 226 11.38 7.98 21.01
N ASP A 227 11.11 9.21 21.41
CA ASP A 227 11.93 10.39 21.16
C ASP A 227 12.55 10.83 22.48
N TRP A 228 13.87 10.93 22.50
CA TRP A 228 14.62 11.27 23.69
C TRP A 228 15.61 12.40 23.38
N ASN A 229 15.33 13.57 23.94
CA ASN A 229 16.25 14.72 23.89
C ASN A 229 17.32 14.50 24.97
N LEU A 230 18.47 13.96 24.55
CA LEU A 230 19.58 13.65 25.44
C LEU A 230 20.24 14.93 25.97
N SER A 231 20.26 15.99 25.16
CA SER A 231 20.71 17.36 25.48
C SER A 231 20.11 18.33 24.47
N ASP A 232 20.37 19.64 24.65
CA ASP A 232 19.92 20.69 23.73
C ASP A 232 20.44 20.54 22.29
N ILE A 233 21.48 19.72 22.09
CA ILE A 233 22.14 19.51 20.80
C ILE A 233 22.15 18.04 20.37
N THR A 234 21.47 17.14 21.10
CA THR A 234 21.53 15.70 20.82
C THR A 234 20.18 15.04 21.03
N ASP A 235 19.63 14.46 19.97
CA ASP A 235 18.39 13.74 19.98
C ASP A 235 18.61 12.27 19.60
N LEU A 236 17.90 11.38 20.28
CA LEU A 236 17.83 9.96 19.98
C LEU A 236 16.39 9.56 19.67
N LYS A 237 16.17 8.93 18.52
CA LYS A 237 14.87 8.39 18.12
C LYS A 237 14.99 6.89 17.97
N LEU A 238 14.13 6.16 18.65
CA LEU A 238 13.98 4.71 18.53
C LEU A 238 12.59 4.38 18.03
N THR A 239 12.51 3.48 17.05
CA THR A 239 11.24 2.93 16.59
C THR A 239 11.36 1.43 16.42
N TYR A 240 10.47 0.68 17.06
CA TYR A 240 10.23 -0.73 16.80
C TYR A 240 8.87 -0.91 16.14
N SER A 241 8.82 -1.68 15.07
CA SER A 241 7.57 -2.06 14.39
C SER A 241 7.55 -3.56 14.19
N GLY A 242 6.51 -4.22 14.68
CA GLY A 242 6.22 -5.63 14.44
C GLY A 242 4.89 -5.74 13.69
N GLN A 243 4.85 -6.55 12.64
CA GLN A 243 3.65 -6.83 11.84
C GLN A 243 3.56 -8.32 11.55
N LYS A 244 2.34 -8.85 11.60
CA LYS A 244 2.05 -10.24 11.28
C LYS A 244 0.81 -10.33 10.39
N SER A 245 0.89 -11.20 9.38
CA SER A 245 -0.21 -11.65 8.55
C SER A 245 -0.28 -13.17 8.57
N ASP A 246 -1.48 -13.74 8.76
CA ASP A 246 -1.69 -15.19 8.83
C ASP A 246 -3.07 -15.50 8.26
N ASP A 247 -3.14 -15.72 6.96
CA ASP A 247 -4.38 -15.82 6.21
C ASP A 247 -4.29 -16.81 5.04
N ASN A 248 -5.38 -16.98 4.32
CA ASN A 248 -5.51 -17.90 3.19
C ASN A 248 -5.68 -17.14 1.86
N ARG A 249 -4.94 -16.04 1.66
CA ARG A 249 -5.00 -15.31 0.39
C ARG A 249 -4.30 -16.08 -0.72
N PRO A 250 -4.98 -16.39 -1.84
CA PRO A 250 -4.31 -16.90 -3.02
C PRO A 250 -3.49 -15.77 -3.66
N GLN A 251 -2.35 -16.09 -4.24
CA GLN A 251 -1.54 -15.10 -4.95
C GLN A 251 -1.86 -15.01 -6.43
N GLU A 252 -2.44 -16.06 -6.99
CA GLU A 252 -2.85 -16.10 -8.38
C GLU A 252 -4.24 -16.65 -8.50
N GLU A 253 -5.05 -15.95 -9.26
CA GLU A 253 -6.37 -16.37 -9.67
C GLU A 253 -6.40 -16.40 -11.19
N VAL A 254 -6.96 -17.48 -11.76
CA VAL A 254 -7.21 -17.54 -13.20
C VAL A 254 -8.49 -16.77 -13.47
N SER A 255 -8.35 -15.46 -13.76
CA SER A 255 -9.51 -14.58 -13.96
C SER A 255 -10.05 -14.55 -15.39
N PHE A 256 -9.24 -14.89 -16.42
CA PHE A 256 -9.67 -14.91 -17.81
C PHE A 256 -8.90 -15.97 -18.60
N CYS A 257 -9.60 -16.77 -19.38
CA CYS A 257 -9.01 -17.75 -20.27
C CYS A 257 -9.50 -17.58 -21.70
N ALA A 258 -8.59 -17.32 -22.63
CA ALA A 258 -8.84 -17.63 -24.03
C ALA A 258 -8.12 -18.92 -24.36
N GLN A 259 -8.88 -19.88 -24.80
CA GLN A 259 -8.36 -21.18 -25.14
C GLN A 259 -7.40 -21.09 -26.34
N ASP A 260 -6.14 -21.38 -26.10
CA ASP A 260 -5.17 -21.66 -27.15
C ASP A 260 -4.99 -23.17 -27.29
N GLN A 261 -4.89 -23.65 -28.53
CA GLN A 261 -4.82 -25.07 -28.82
C GLN A 261 -3.57 -25.76 -28.31
N PHE A 262 -2.50 -24.98 -28.04
CA PHE A 262 -1.17 -25.47 -27.65
C PHE A 262 -0.76 -25.03 -26.23
N PHE A 263 -1.19 -23.87 -25.80
CA PHE A 263 -0.74 -23.23 -24.55
C PHE A 263 -1.84 -23.08 -23.50
N GLY A 264 -3.03 -23.64 -23.76
CA GLY A 264 -4.14 -23.51 -22.81
C GLY A 264 -4.74 -22.10 -22.80
N CYS A 265 -4.76 -21.46 -21.67
CA CYS A 265 -5.32 -20.11 -21.52
C CYS A 265 -4.29 -19.02 -21.81
N SER A 266 -4.61 -18.07 -22.68
CA SER A 266 -3.79 -16.87 -22.90
C SER A 266 -4.15 -15.79 -21.88
N PRO A 267 -3.21 -15.30 -21.07
CA PRO A 267 -3.48 -14.25 -20.10
C PRO A 267 -3.85 -12.90 -20.71
N TYR A 268 -3.69 -12.75 -22.03
CA TYR A 268 -3.89 -11.49 -22.74
C TYR A 268 -5.20 -11.40 -23.54
N SER A 269 -5.98 -12.47 -23.65
CA SER A 269 -7.21 -12.40 -24.41
C SER A 269 -8.44 -12.29 -23.50
N ARG A 270 -9.06 -11.14 -23.52
CA ARG A 270 -10.35 -10.85 -22.87
C ARG A 270 -11.54 -11.40 -23.64
N GLY A 271 -11.34 -12.37 -24.53
CA GLY A 271 -12.36 -12.88 -25.41
C GLY A 271 -12.92 -14.21 -24.93
N GLY A 272 -14.20 -14.28 -24.61
CA GLY A 272 -14.93 -15.51 -24.51
C GLY A 272 -15.05 -16.11 -23.12
N ILE A 273 -15.81 -15.47 -22.30
CA ILE A 273 -16.30 -15.94 -20.97
C ILE A 273 -17.10 -17.28 -21.06
N ASN A 274 -17.33 -17.85 -22.21
CA ASN A 274 -18.34 -18.91 -22.41
C ASN A 274 -17.81 -20.31 -22.72
N GLN A 275 -16.54 -20.48 -22.59
CA GLN A 275 -16.01 -21.83 -22.68
C GLN A 275 -15.54 -22.18 -21.29
N ALA A 276 -16.02 -23.33 -20.80
CA ALA A 276 -15.46 -23.92 -19.62
C ALA A 276 -14.01 -23.48 -19.47
N ALA A 277 -13.76 -22.59 -18.54
CA ALA A 277 -12.41 -22.25 -18.24
C ALA A 277 -11.85 -23.59 -17.82
N ASP A 278 -11.18 -24.22 -18.74
CA ASP A 278 -10.30 -25.28 -18.40
C ASP A 278 -9.40 -24.63 -17.37
N THR A 279 -9.58 -25.00 -16.15
CA THR A 279 -8.79 -24.56 -15.00
C THR A 279 -7.35 -25.07 -15.10
N ARG A 280 -6.85 -25.17 -16.32
CA ARG A 280 -5.46 -25.43 -16.59
C ARG A 280 -4.72 -24.18 -16.20
N GLY A 281 -4.19 -24.21 -15.02
CA GLY A 281 -3.30 -23.20 -14.56
C GLY A 281 -2.19 -22.95 -15.57
N HIS A 282 -1.56 -21.83 -15.46
CA HIS A 282 -0.47 -21.35 -16.30
C HIS A 282 0.63 -22.42 -16.52
N VAL A 283 0.83 -23.30 -15.55
CA VAL A 283 1.84 -24.37 -15.57
C VAL A 283 1.36 -25.56 -16.40
N ALA A 284 0.09 -25.94 -16.34
CA ALA A 284 -0.43 -27.04 -17.15
C ALA A 284 -0.50 -26.67 -18.64
N GLY A 285 -0.67 -25.39 -18.98
CA GLY A 285 -0.51 -24.87 -20.34
C GLY A 285 0.92 -24.95 -20.85
N LEU A 286 1.92 -24.72 -20.00
CA LEU A 286 3.34 -24.86 -20.35
C LEU A 286 3.74 -26.33 -20.59
N PHE A 287 3.06 -27.27 -19.93
CA PHE A 287 3.25 -28.70 -20.11
C PHE A 287 2.24 -29.29 -21.13
N GLY A 288 1.77 -28.51 -22.11
CA GLY A 288 0.92 -28.94 -23.22
C GLY A 288 1.37 -30.23 -23.95
N PHE A 289 2.48 -30.80 -23.52
CA PHE A 289 2.93 -32.13 -23.85
C PHE A 289 1.91 -33.23 -23.46
N TYR A 290 1.10 -33.02 -22.45
CA TYR A 290 0.07 -33.99 -22.04
C TYR A 290 -1.15 -34.03 -22.98
N SER A 291 -1.49 -32.92 -23.62
CA SER A 291 -2.58 -32.89 -24.61
C SER A 291 -2.27 -33.66 -25.88
N LEU A 292 -0.98 -33.86 -26.17
CA LEU A 292 -0.51 -34.71 -27.28
C LEU A 292 -0.58 -36.22 -26.97
N ILE A 293 -0.59 -36.57 -25.68
CA ILE A 293 -0.54 -37.98 -25.25
C ILE A 293 -1.97 -38.55 -25.03
N ASP A 294 -2.87 -37.74 -24.51
CA ASP A 294 -4.28 -38.15 -24.31
C ASP A 294 -5.27 -36.98 -24.33
N PRO A 295 -5.74 -36.55 -25.48
CA PRO A 295 -6.67 -35.42 -25.62
C PRO A 295 -8.04 -35.65 -24.94
N GLY A 296 -8.43 -36.88 -24.68
CA GLY A 296 -9.71 -37.23 -24.09
C GLY A 296 -9.75 -37.23 -22.58
N THR A 297 -8.59 -37.48 -21.94
CA THR A 297 -8.49 -37.58 -20.48
C THR A 297 -8.46 -36.20 -19.83
N ILE A 298 -7.90 -35.20 -20.52
CA ILE A 298 -7.71 -33.87 -19.98
C ILE A 298 -9.05 -33.13 -19.81
N VAL A 299 -9.94 -33.24 -20.77
CA VAL A 299 -11.23 -32.49 -20.76
C VAL A 299 -12.18 -32.98 -19.67
N ASN A 300 -12.11 -34.26 -19.30
CA ASN A 300 -13.02 -34.86 -18.33
C ASN A 300 -12.46 -34.97 -16.91
N LYS A 301 -11.19 -34.74 -16.72
CA LYS A 301 -10.50 -34.95 -15.43
C LYS A 301 -10.39 -33.68 -14.60
N TYR A 302 -10.49 -32.50 -15.20
CA TYR A 302 -10.20 -31.22 -14.59
C TYR A 302 -11.42 -30.31 -14.33
N GLY A 303 -12.53 -30.94 -13.97
CA GLY A 303 -13.64 -30.27 -13.31
C GLY A 303 -14.67 -29.58 -14.20
N PRO A 304 -15.76 -29.17 -13.61
CA PRO A 304 -16.83 -28.45 -14.27
C PRO A 304 -16.38 -27.04 -14.67
N SER A 305 -16.98 -26.58 -15.75
CA SER A 305 -16.81 -25.19 -16.18
C SER A 305 -16.98 -24.19 -15.03
N LEU A 306 -16.27 -23.09 -15.04
CA LEU A 306 -16.46 -21.93 -14.16
C LEU A 306 -17.91 -21.40 -14.32
N ALA A 307 -18.87 -22.09 -13.74
CA ALA A 307 -20.24 -21.64 -13.66
C ALA A 307 -20.46 -20.60 -12.57
N GLY A 308 -19.44 -20.35 -11.74
CA GLY A 308 -19.52 -19.55 -10.52
C GLY A 308 -19.19 -18.06 -10.65
N GLY A 309 -18.59 -17.60 -11.76
CA GLY A 309 -18.17 -16.20 -11.88
C GLY A 309 -16.75 -15.94 -11.38
N PHE A 310 -16.41 -14.65 -11.14
CA PHE A 310 -15.06 -14.21 -10.72
C PHE A 310 -14.75 -14.47 -9.25
N ASP A 311 -15.72 -14.87 -8.47
CA ASP A 311 -15.66 -15.12 -7.04
C ASP A 311 -15.57 -16.61 -6.69
N THR A 312 -15.36 -17.47 -7.70
CA THR A 312 -15.32 -18.92 -7.53
C THR A 312 -14.02 -19.51 -8.08
N LEU A 313 -13.33 -20.26 -7.23
CA LEU A 313 -12.11 -21.01 -7.56
C LEU A 313 -12.35 -22.52 -7.50
N TYR A 314 -11.42 -23.27 -8.07
CA TYR A 314 -11.38 -24.75 -8.03
C TYR A 314 -9.95 -25.18 -7.68
N LEU A 315 -9.57 -25.06 -6.42
CA LEU A 315 -8.25 -25.44 -5.94
C LEU A 315 -8.30 -26.80 -5.26
N ASP A 316 -7.29 -27.64 -5.45
CA ASP A 316 -7.14 -28.90 -4.73
C ASP A 316 -6.27 -28.74 -3.46
N ARG A 317 -5.53 -27.67 -3.36
CA ARG A 317 -4.75 -27.28 -2.19
C ARG A 317 -5.23 -25.98 -1.59
N GLU A 318 -5.24 -25.92 -0.29
CA GLU A 318 -5.55 -24.70 0.44
C GLU A 318 -4.37 -23.72 0.36
N PRO A 319 -4.57 -22.50 -0.18
CA PRO A 319 -3.53 -21.48 -0.11
C PRO A 319 -3.29 -21.10 1.34
N THR A 320 -2.05 -20.85 1.70
CA THR A 320 -1.67 -20.30 3.00
C THR A 320 -0.67 -19.19 2.80
N HIS A 321 -0.81 -18.15 3.58
CA HIS A 321 0.10 -17.01 3.60
C HIS A 321 0.41 -16.65 5.05
N TYR A 322 1.66 -16.75 5.41
CA TYR A 322 2.17 -16.31 6.70
C TYR A 322 3.33 -15.35 6.46
N GLN A 323 3.27 -14.21 7.10
CA GLN A 323 4.36 -13.23 7.12
C GLN A 323 4.47 -12.63 8.51
N GLU A 324 5.67 -12.62 9.03
CA GLU A 324 6.03 -11.87 10.23
C GLU A 324 7.23 -10.98 9.92
N SER A 325 7.13 -9.72 10.24
CA SER A 325 8.15 -8.71 9.92
C SER A 325 8.41 -7.85 11.14
N GLU A 326 9.66 -7.67 11.48
CA GLU A 326 10.10 -6.77 12.54
C GLU A 326 11.13 -5.79 11.99
N VAL A 327 10.98 -4.54 12.35
CA VAL A 327 11.90 -3.46 11.97
C VAL A 327 12.22 -2.63 13.19
N THR A 328 13.50 -2.51 13.51
CA THR A 328 14.02 -1.61 14.53
C THR A 328 14.88 -0.54 13.90
N ASN A 329 14.52 0.71 14.12
CA ASN A 329 15.25 1.88 13.64
C ASN A 329 15.79 2.68 14.82
N LEU A 330 17.04 3.07 14.74
CA LEU A 330 17.69 3.99 15.66
C LEU A 330 18.26 5.17 14.86
N GLU A 331 17.95 6.38 15.29
CA GLU A 331 18.49 7.61 14.71
C GLU A 331 19.06 8.48 15.83
N LEU A 332 20.34 8.80 15.73
CA LEU A 332 21.02 9.76 16.60
C LEU A 332 21.31 11.00 15.78
N THR A 333 20.81 12.12 16.22
CA THR A 333 21.08 13.45 15.67
C THR A 333 21.93 14.24 16.66
N HIS A 334 23.03 14.83 16.19
CA HIS A 334 23.90 15.64 17.02
C HIS A 334 24.36 16.89 16.25
N GLU A 335 24.17 18.07 16.84
CA GLU A 335 24.62 19.33 16.30
C GLU A 335 26.09 19.56 16.70
N LEU A 336 26.98 19.50 15.69
CA LEU A 336 28.40 19.73 15.89
C LEU A 336 28.74 21.23 16.05
N ASN A 337 27.98 22.09 15.38
CA ASN A 337 27.95 23.52 15.45
C ASN A 337 26.71 24.06 14.74
N ASP A 338 26.51 25.37 14.69
CA ASP A 338 25.32 26.01 14.11
C ASP A 338 25.08 25.67 12.63
N ASP A 339 26.11 25.25 11.89
CA ASP A 339 26.04 24.96 10.44
C ASP A 339 26.10 23.46 10.12
N VAL A 340 26.50 22.63 11.08
CA VAL A 340 26.81 21.21 10.83
C VAL A 340 26.10 20.28 11.81
N GLN A 341 25.23 19.46 11.28
CA GLN A 341 24.53 18.41 11.99
C GLN A 341 25.03 17.02 11.54
N MET A 342 25.27 16.14 12.49
CA MET A 342 25.59 14.74 12.25
C MET A 342 24.35 13.88 12.52
N ILE A 343 23.98 13.04 11.56
CA ILE A 343 22.89 12.07 11.70
C ILE A 343 23.42 10.66 11.50
N VAL A 344 23.25 9.81 12.50
CA VAL A 344 23.59 8.38 12.44
C VAL A 344 22.32 7.57 12.46
N LYS A 345 22.11 6.76 11.41
CA LYS A 345 20.94 5.88 11.26
C LYS A 345 21.36 4.42 11.28
N TYR A 346 20.68 3.64 12.09
CA TYR A 346 20.81 2.18 12.13
C TYR A 346 19.45 1.53 11.94
N THR A 347 19.38 0.51 11.09
CA THR A 347 18.18 -0.28 10.86
C THR A 347 18.51 -1.74 10.98
N TYR A 348 17.74 -2.46 11.77
CA TYR A 348 17.72 -3.91 11.83
C TYR A 348 16.33 -4.40 11.44
N SER A 349 16.26 -5.36 10.54
CA SER A 349 14.98 -5.94 10.11
C SER A 349 15.08 -7.44 9.97
N THR A 350 14.03 -8.13 10.39
CA THR A 350 13.82 -9.55 10.18
C THR A 350 12.51 -9.77 9.47
N ARG A 351 12.43 -10.85 8.71
CA ARG A 351 11.21 -11.30 8.07
C ARG A 351 11.18 -12.81 8.04
N ASP A 352 10.09 -13.36 8.53
CA ASP A 352 9.73 -14.75 8.32
C ASP A 352 8.55 -14.82 7.35
N PHE A 353 8.64 -15.70 6.36
CA PHE A 353 7.65 -15.77 5.30
C PHE A 353 7.46 -17.20 4.85
N HIS A 354 6.22 -17.66 4.93
CA HIS A 354 5.79 -18.95 4.43
C HIS A 354 4.57 -18.78 3.56
N GLN A 355 4.58 -19.43 2.42
CA GLN A 355 3.45 -19.39 1.50
C GLN A 355 3.29 -20.73 0.81
N MET A 356 2.05 -21.15 0.67
CA MET A 356 1.66 -22.28 -0.15
C MET A 356 0.59 -21.82 -1.13
N ASN A 357 0.77 -22.15 -2.40
CA ASN A 357 -0.19 -21.89 -3.45
C ASN A 357 -0.46 -23.15 -4.22
N ASP A 358 -1.65 -23.22 -4.76
CA ASP A 358 -1.96 -24.11 -5.85
C ASP A 358 -1.53 -23.44 -7.16
N ASN A 359 -0.38 -23.84 -7.70
CA ASN A 359 0.21 -23.16 -8.86
C ASN A 359 -0.40 -23.59 -10.18
N ASP A 360 -1.13 -24.70 -10.23
CA ASP A 360 -1.76 -25.15 -11.46
C ASP A 360 -3.25 -24.74 -11.55
N GLY A 361 -3.81 -24.26 -10.43
CA GLY A 361 -5.20 -23.78 -10.35
C GLY A 361 -6.21 -24.83 -10.77
N SER A 362 -5.90 -26.12 -10.58
CA SER A 362 -6.72 -27.24 -11.02
C SER A 362 -6.95 -28.25 -9.90
N VAL A 363 -7.99 -29.04 -10.02
CA VAL A 363 -8.33 -30.15 -9.12
C VAL A 363 -7.67 -31.46 -9.57
N SER A 364 -6.40 -31.42 -9.97
CA SER A 364 -5.67 -32.63 -10.36
C SER A 364 -4.82 -33.15 -9.23
N ASN A 365 -5.03 -34.39 -8.84
CA ASN A 365 -4.17 -35.13 -7.92
C ASN A 365 -2.90 -35.63 -8.63
#